data_8ec3691a956c68b1b2339748482bdc65
#
_entry.id   8ec3691a956c68b1b2339748482bdc65
#
_cell.length_a   1.000
_cell.length_b   1.000
_cell.length_c   1.000
_cell.angle_alpha   90.00
_cell.angle_beta   90.00
_cell.angle_gamma   90.00
#
_symmetry.space_group_name_H-M   'P 1'
#
loop_
_entity.id
_entity.type
_entity.pdbx_description
1 polymer ?
#
loop_
_entity_poly.entity_id
_entity_poly.type
_entity_poly.pdbx_seq_one_letter_code
_entity_poly.pdbx_strand_id
1 'polypeptide(L)'
;MGICSGLAAFSVFAAGPLNRCEAFYYTKNQGLAGVIGYHQGMFSYRHAFHAGNHADVLKHITLLATMRHLMQKEAGITLIDTHAGAGLYRLDGDYSQKGAEAEDGLFKLLGAAEKLDSLPEPVQDYLEQIASFNPNGQAKIYPGSPFLMHKLMRHASRDRLRLFELHPTDSKSLTSNIAQLEAGRTSTVSREDGFEALKKILPPPPSATGSKRAMVLIDPSYEIKSDYGKVASVIQEYLKRFSTGTYLVWYPIIPRPEAHDLPKRLRTLANQSQKPWLNATLAIGRGPGDEGGLVASGMFVINPPFTLKDQIRKALDMVGPALARGSGKNWAVESS
;
A
#
# COMPACT_ATOMS: atom_id res chain seq x y z
N MET A 1 45.69 -12.39 27.51
CA MET A 1 45.35 -11.29 26.62
C MET A 1 44.03 -11.65 25.93
N GLY A 2 42.96 -11.16 26.50
CA GLY A 2 41.61 -11.47 26.03
C GLY A 2 41.09 -10.40 25.07
N ILE A 3 40.46 -10.82 24.02
CA ILE A 3 39.73 -9.96 23.10
C ILE A 3 38.24 -10.16 23.38
N CYS A 4 37.61 -9.15 23.99
CA CYS A 4 36.16 -9.12 24.17
C CYS A 4 35.49 -8.73 22.88
N SER A 5 34.67 -9.64 22.33
CA SER A 5 33.69 -9.37 21.28
C SER A 5 32.42 -8.82 21.92
N GLY A 6 32.12 -7.55 21.67
CA GLY A 6 30.90 -6.90 22.13
C GLY A 6 29.72 -7.28 21.24
N LEU A 7 28.80 -8.08 21.75
CA LEU A 7 27.44 -8.26 21.23
C LEU A 7 26.58 -7.14 21.78
N ALA A 8 26.11 -6.27 20.93
CA ALA A 8 25.07 -5.28 21.24
C ALA A 8 23.73 -5.98 21.38
N ALA A 9 23.26 -6.15 22.61
CA ALA A 9 21.90 -6.62 22.89
C ALA A 9 20.91 -5.50 22.66
N PHE A 10 19.99 -5.69 21.72
CA PHE A 10 18.80 -4.86 21.60
C PHE A 10 17.82 -5.18 22.73
N SER A 11 17.66 -4.25 23.66
CA SER A 11 16.67 -4.35 24.73
C SER A 11 15.27 -4.13 24.17
N VAL A 12 14.44 -5.16 24.27
CA VAL A 12 12.98 -5.06 24.05
C VAL A 12 12.40 -4.35 25.26
N PHE A 13 11.91 -3.12 25.09
CA PHE A 13 11.14 -2.42 26.11
C PHE A 13 9.75 -3.04 26.23
N ALA A 14 9.47 -3.57 27.41
CA ALA A 14 8.16 -4.08 27.80
C ALA A 14 7.14 -2.95 27.83
N ALA A 15 5.99 -3.17 27.18
CA ALA A 15 4.83 -2.29 27.25
C ALA A 15 4.24 -2.34 28.68
N GLY A 16 4.06 -1.18 29.30
CA GLY A 16 3.33 -1.03 30.54
C GLY A 16 1.82 -1.31 30.38
N PRO A 17 1.08 -1.50 31.49
CA PRO A 17 -0.29 -2.02 31.45
C PRO A 17 -1.26 -0.99 30.85
N LEU A 18 -1.96 -1.39 29.82
CA LEU A 18 -3.08 -0.64 29.22
C LEU A 18 -4.30 -0.73 30.14
N ASN A 19 -4.78 0.42 30.54
CA ASN A 19 -6.03 0.62 31.27
C ASN A 19 -7.22 0.06 30.50
N ARG A 20 -8.13 -0.53 31.28
CA ARG A 20 -9.44 -1.05 30.90
C ARG A 20 -10.20 -0.12 29.97
N CYS A 21 -10.52 -0.59 28.78
CA CYS A 21 -11.62 -0.04 27.98
C CYS A 21 -12.92 -0.74 28.41
N GLU A 22 -13.82 0.04 28.99
CA GLU A 22 -15.16 -0.38 29.36
C GLU A 22 -15.97 -0.77 28.11
N ALA A 23 -16.58 -1.93 28.18
CA ALA A 23 -17.56 -2.39 27.22
C ALA A 23 -18.88 -1.63 27.47
N PHE A 24 -19.29 -0.78 26.56
CA PHE A 24 -20.63 -0.19 26.56
C PHE A 24 -21.63 -1.18 25.94
N TYR A 25 -22.50 -1.71 26.76
CA TYR A 25 -23.70 -2.43 26.36
C TYR A 25 -24.73 -1.45 25.77
N TYR A 26 -25.25 -1.77 24.60
CA TYR A 26 -26.36 -1.04 23.98
C TYR A 26 -27.67 -1.39 24.72
N THR A 27 -28.24 -0.48 25.47
CA THR A 27 -29.63 -0.51 25.86
C THR A 27 -30.44 0.39 24.93
N LYS A 28 -31.43 -0.21 24.26
CA LYS A 28 -32.51 0.51 23.59
C LYS A 28 -33.26 1.37 24.61
N ASN A 29 -33.30 2.67 24.45
CA ASN A 29 -34.46 3.46 24.85
C ASN A 29 -34.58 4.76 24.04
N GLN A 30 -35.82 5.11 23.83
CA GLN A 30 -36.50 6.06 22.98
C GLN A 30 -36.08 7.52 23.15
N GLY A 31 -36.06 8.24 22.03
CA GLY A 31 -36.61 9.59 21.89
C GLY A 31 -35.79 10.76 22.38
N LEU A 32 -35.17 11.45 21.44
CA LEU A 32 -35.22 12.93 21.34
C LEU A 32 -34.55 13.35 20.03
N ALA A 33 -35.32 14.00 19.17
CA ALA A 33 -34.84 14.62 17.93
C ALA A 33 -33.96 15.82 18.30
N GLY A 34 -32.69 15.73 17.91
CA GLY A 34 -31.71 16.81 17.96
C GLY A 34 -30.74 16.64 16.82
N VAL A 35 -30.76 17.60 15.91
CA VAL A 35 -29.84 17.71 14.76
C VAL A 35 -28.41 17.67 15.25
N ILE A 36 -27.72 16.53 15.06
CA ILE A 36 -26.26 16.45 15.13
C ILE A 36 -25.78 15.72 13.86
N GLY A 37 -25.05 16.51 13.08
CA GLY A 37 -24.64 16.22 11.72
C GLY A 37 -23.69 15.06 11.57
N TYR A 38 -23.85 14.42 10.48
CA TYR A 38 -22.94 13.75 9.54
C TYR A 38 -21.44 13.77 9.89
N HIS A 39 -20.96 12.87 10.79
CA HIS A 39 -19.53 12.55 10.89
C HIS A 39 -19.19 11.12 11.39
N GLN A 40 -20.15 10.23 11.57
CA GLN A 40 -19.86 8.88 12.10
C GLN A 40 -19.49 7.82 11.06
N GLY A 41 -19.53 8.12 9.74
CA GLY A 41 -19.23 7.13 8.68
C GLY A 41 -17.82 7.22 8.07
N MET A 42 -17.05 8.27 8.35
CA MET A 42 -15.85 8.60 7.57
C MET A 42 -14.55 7.91 8.04
N PHE A 43 -14.58 7.15 9.15
CA PHE A 43 -13.39 6.53 9.75
C PHE A 43 -13.65 5.09 10.23
N SER A 44 -14.47 4.32 9.53
CA SER A 44 -14.74 2.92 9.90
C SER A 44 -13.68 1.96 9.36
N TYR A 45 -13.06 2.26 8.21
CA TYR A 45 -12.02 1.45 7.61
C TYR A 45 -10.74 1.47 8.44
N ARG A 46 -10.22 0.28 8.75
CA ARG A 46 -8.90 0.08 9.34
C ARG A 46 -8.15 -0.96 8.55
N HIS A 47 -7.08 -0.53 7.90
CA HIS A 47 -6.23 -1.42 7.09
C HIS A 47 -5.63 -2.58 7.91
N ALA A 48 -5.51 -2.44 9.21
CA ALA A 48 -5.02 -3.50 10.10
C ALA A 48 -5.78 -4.83 9.98
N PHE A 49 -7.03 -4.84 9.48
CA PHE A 49 -7.80 -6.05 9.26
C PHE A 49 -7.51 -6.71 7.90
N HIS A 50 -6.95 -5.95 6.97
CA HIS A 50 -6.72 -6.33 5.58
C HIS A 50 -5.24 -6.51 5.25
N ALA A 51 -4.35 -6.20 6.21
CA ALA A 51 -2.91 -6.22 6.01
C ALA A 51 -2.43 -7.62 5.58
N GLY A 52 -1.68 -7.66 4.48
CA GLY A 52 -1.16 -8.88 3.90
C GLY A 52 -2.13 -9.70 3.06
N ASN A 53 -3.35 -9.20 2.80
CA ASN A 53 -4.29 -9.87 1.90
C ASN A 53 -3.80 -9.87 0.44
N HIS A 54 -4.54 -10.53 -0.45
CA HIS A 54 -4.22 -10.62 -1.87
C HIS A 54 -4.09 -9.25 -2.57
N ALA A 55 -4.84 -8.24 -2.10
CA ALA A 55 -4.78 -6.90 -2.65
C ALA A 55 -3.46 -6.20 -2.27
N ASP A 56 -3.01 -6.36 -1.04
CA ASP A 56 -1.70 -5.91 -0.58
C ASP A 56 -0.56 -6.61 -1.33
N VAL A 57 -0.67 -7.91 -1.59
CA VAL A 57 0.32 -8.66 -2.39
C VAL A 57 0.49 -8.02 -3.76
N LEU A 58 -0.61 -7.81 -4.51
CA LEU A 58 -0.57 -7.15 -5.82
C LEU A 58 0.01 -5.73 -5.74
N LYS A 59 -0.48 -4.95 -4.78
CA LYS A 59 -0.06 -3.55 -4.57
C LYS A 59 1.44 -3.45 -4.30
N HIS A 60 1.94 -4.22 -3.34
CA HIS A 60 3.31 -4.11 -2.89
C HIS A 60 4.31 -4.70 -3.88
N ILE A 61 4.00 -5.80 -4.58
CA ILE A 61 4.83 -6.29 -5.69
C ILE A 61 4.94 -5.22 -6.79
N THR A 62 3.82 -4.60 -7.18
CA THR A 62 3.81 -3.54 -8.20
C THR A 62 4.59 -2.30 -7.74
N LEU A 63 4.43 -1.90 -6.48
CA LEU A 63 5.14 -0.79 -5.87
C LEU A 63 6.66 -1.02 -5.89
N LEU A 64 7.11 -2.16 -5.37
CA LEU A 64 8.53 -2.49 -5.27
C LEU A 64 9.19 -2.59 -6.65
N ALA A 65 8.58 -3.30 -7.60
CA ALA A 65 9.09 -3.41 -8.96
C ALA A 65 9.23 -2.03 -9.64
N THR A 66 8.23 -1.15 -9.44
CA THR A 66 8.29 0.23 -9.94
C THR A 66 9.43 1.01 -9.30
N MET A 67 9.57 0.94 -7.98
CA MET A 67 10.61 1.65 -7.23
C MET A 67 12.02 1.18 -7.61
N ARG A 68 12.25 -0.14 -7.69
CA ARG A 68 13.54 -0.71 -8.09
C ARG A 68 14.02 -0.14 -9.42
N HIS A 69 13.14 -0.04 -10.39
CA HIS A 69 13.49 0.56 -11.67
C HIS A 69 13.75 2.07 -11.56
N LEU A 70 12.87 2.81 -10.90
CA LEU A 70 13.02 4.27 -10.78
C LEU A 70 14.29 4.65 -10.02
N MET A 71 14.75 3.82 -9.11
CA MET A 71 15.95 4.04 -8.30
C MET A 71 17.27 3.66 -9.00
N GLN A 72 17.24 3.09 -10.20
CA GLN A 72 18.44 2.90 -11.01
C GLN A 72 19.09 4.23 -11.44
N LYS A 73 18.29 5.31 -11.56
CA LYS A 73 18.84 6.65 -11.80
C LYS A 73 19.34 7.27 -10.51
N GLU A 74 20.55 7.79 -10.49
CA GLU A 74 21.17 8.43 -9.31
C GLU A 74 20.42 9.65 -8.80
N ALA A 75 19.74 10.40 -9.70
CA ALA A 75 18.97 11.56 -9.32
C ALA A 75 17.89 11.24 -8.28
N GLY A 76 17.84 12.02 -7.21
CA GLY A 76 16.87 11.87 -6.13
C GLY A 76 15.42 11.89 -6.61
N ILE A 77 14.57 11.17 -5.90
CA ILE A 77 13.13 11.05 -6.17
C ILE A 77 12.31 11.41 -4.94
N THR A 78 11.17 12.05 -5.15
CA THR A 78 10.16 12.24 -4.11
C THR A 78 9.13 11.10 -4.20
N LEU A 79 9.05 10.29 -3.15
CA LEU A 79 8.07 9.24 -2.97
C LEU A 79 6.90 9.82 -2.16
N ILE A 80 5.69 9.57 -2.60
CA ILE A 80 4.49 10.11 -1.97
C ILE A 80 3.48 8.99 -1.78
N ASP A 81 2.99 8.82 -0.55
CA ASP A 81 1.89 7.93 -0.21
C ASP A 81 0.74 8.78 0.31
N THR A 82 -0.37 8.80 -0.43
CA THR A 82 -1.52 9.67 -0.11
C THR A 82 -2.44 9.11 0.95
N HIS A 83 -2.34 7.79 1.25
CA HIS A 83 -3.17 7.08 2.22
C HIS A 83 -2.32 6.04 2.94
N ALA A 84 -1.41 6.51 3.79
CA ALA A 84 -0.29 5.74 4.30
C ALA A 84 -0.65 4.72 5.39
N GLY A 85 -1.85 4.80 5.98
CA GLY A 85 -2.29 3.93 7.07
C GLY A 85 -1.41 4.04 8.32
N ALA A 86 -1.37 2.99 9.13
CA ALA A 86 -0.52 2.92 10.32
C ALA A 86 0.94 2.53 10.02
N GLY A 87 1.23 2.09 8.83
CA GLY A 87 2.56 1.75 8.31
C GLY A 87 3.09 0.37 8.71
N LEU A 88 2.90 -0.08 9.94
CA LEU A 88 3.23 -1.44 10.41
C LEU A 88 2.02 -2.11 11.02
N TYR A 89 1.83 -3.38 10.72
CA TYR A 89 0.65 -4.16 11.15
C TYR A 89 1.11 -5.47 11.78
N ARG A 90 0.47 -5.85 12.90
CA ARG A 90 0.69 -7.15 13.53
C ARG A 90 -0.26 -8.18 12.93
N LEU A 91 0.28 -9.32 12.50
CA LEU A 91 -0.48 -10.46 11.98
C LEU A 91 -0.82 -11.50 13.06
N ASP A 92 -0.16 -11.42 14.25
CA ASP A 92 -0.30 -12.37 15.38
C ASP A 92 -1.08 -11.82 16.59
N GLY A 93 -1.77 -10.66 16.46
CA GLY A 93 -2.49 -10.04 17.59
C GLY A 93 -3.88 -10.62 17.83
N ASP A 94 -4.57 -10.14 18.92
CA ASP A 94 -5.98 -10.49 19.25
C ASP A 94 -6.98 -10.15 18.13
N TYR A 95 -6.53 -9.40 17.14
CA TYR A 95 -7.18 -9.21 15.86
C TYR A 95 -7.01 -10.41 14.90
N SER A 96 -6.34 -11.50 15.34
CA SER A 96 -6.03 -12.68 14.53
C SER A 96 -7.27 -13.47 14.07
N GLN A 97 -8.42 -13.36 14.76
CA GLN A 97 -9.71 -13.79 14.20
C GLN A 97 -10.12 -12.97 12.95
N LYS A 98 -9.47 -11.82 12.73
CA LYS A 98 -9.63 -10.96 11.57
C LYS A 98 -8.44 -11.06 10.60
N GLY A 99 -7.36 -11.75 10.97
CA GLY A 99 -6.20 -12.09 10.13
C GLY A 99 -6.46 -13.18 9.08
N ALA A 100 -7.71 -13.65 8.97
CA ALA A 100 -8.13 -14.57 7.90
C ALA A 100 -7.80 -14.05 6.50
N GLU A 101 -7.69 -12.73 6.30
CA GLU A 101 -7.35 -12.17 5.00
C GLU A 101 -5.86 -12.32 4.64
N ALA A 102 -4.93 -12.29 5.61
CA ALA A 102 -3.52 -12.58 5.38
C ALA A 102 -3.28 -14.05 4.99
N GLU A 103 -4.14 -14.97 5.48
CA GLU A 103 -4.12 -16.38 5.08
C GLU A 103 -4.36 -16.53 3.58
N ASP A 104 -5.29 -15.75 3.01
CA ASP A 104 -5.61 -15.76 1.59
C ASP A 104 -4.71 -14.84 0.74
N GLY A 105 -3.66 -14.30 1.33
CA GLY A 105 -2.65 -13.45 0.71
C GLY A 105 -1.23 -13.93 1.00
N LEU A 106 -0.55 -13.24 1.91
CA LEU A 106 0.85 -13.47 2.23
C LEU A 106 1.15 -14.93 2.62
N PHE A 107 0.36 -15.54 3.50
CA PHE A 107 0.68 -16.89 3.99
C PHE A 107 0.52 -17.97 2.91
N LYS A 108 -0.51 -17.87 2.06
CA LYS A 108 -0.62 -18.74 0.87
C LYS A 108 0.55 -18.54 -0.09
N LEU A 109 0.98 -17.29 -0.29
CA LEU A 109 2.12 -17.00 -1.16
C LEU A 109 3.43 -17.59 -0.60
N LEU A 110 3.67 -17.45 0.70
CA LEU A 110 4.82 -18.05 1.38
C LEU A 110 4.84 -19.58 1.20
N GLY A 111 3.72 -20.25 1.49
CA GLY A 111 3.62 -21.71 1.33
C GLY A 111 3.73 -22.19 -0.12
N ALA A 112 3.41 -21.34 -1.11
CA ALA A 112 3.64 -21.63 -2.52
C ALA A 112 5.11 -21.43 -2.92
N ALA A 113 5.75 -20.37 -2.38
CA ALA A 113 7.14 -20.05 -2.63
C ALA A 113 8.11 -21.13 -2.11
N GLU A 114 7.85 -21.72 -0.95
CA GLU A 114 8.65 -22.80 -0.37
C GLU A 114 8.74 -24.06 -1.25
N LYS A 115 7.81 -24.22 -2.20
CA LYS A 115 7.73 -25.40 -3.10
C LYS A 115 8.48 -25.18 -4.42
N LEU A 116 9.08 -24.02 -4.63
CA LEU A 116 9.70 -23.64 -5.88
C LEU A 116 11.22 -23.44 -5.70
N ASP A 117 12.00 -23.96 -6.63
CA ASP A 117 13.47 -23.80 -6.64
C ASP A 117 13.91 -22.36 -6.95
N SER A 118 13.07 -21.59 -7.65
CA SER A 118 13.31 -20.20 -7.98
C SER A 118 12.02 -19.41 -8.06
N LEU A 119 12.07 -18.14 -7.66
CA LEU A 119 10.94 -17.22 -7.68
C LEU A 119 11.13 -16.16 -8.76
N PRO A 120 10.05 -15.65 -9.38
CA PRO A 120 10.13 -14.43 -10.16
C PRO A 120 10.70 -13.28 -9.32
N GLU A 121 11.65 -12.52 -9.88
CA GLU A 121 12.37 -11.45 -9.18
C GLU A 121 11.45 -10.52 -8.35
N PRO A 122 10.29 -10.01 -8.87
CA PRO A 122 9.43 -9.12 -8.08
C PRO A 122 8.77 -9.82 -6.89
N VAL A 123 8.51 -11.13 -6.98
CA VAL A 123 7.96 -11.92 -5.87
C VAL A 123 9.04 -12.19 -4.83
N GLN A 124 10.23 -12.54 -5.28
CA GLN A 124 11.38 -12.73 -4.40
C GLN A 124 11.68 -11.44 -3.61
N ASP A 125 11.80 -10.29 -4.29
CA ASP A 125 12.04 -8.99 -3.62
C ASP A 125 10.94 -8.68 -2.60
N TYR A 126 9.66 -8.89 -2.95
CA TYR A 126 8.57 -8.69 -2.01
C TYR A 126 8.70 -9.56 -0.76
N LEU A 127 8.96 -10.86 -0.89
CA LEU A 127 9.10 -11.77 0.23
C LEU A 127 10.35 -11.46 1.07
N GLU A 128 11.45 -11.06 0.45
CA GLU A 128 12.67 -10.60 1.14
C GLU A 128 12.40 -9.33 1.95
N GLN A 129 11.60 -8.38 1.41
CA GLN A 129 11.21 -7.20 2.19
C GLN A 129 10.37 -7.62 3.41
N ILE A 130 9.39 -8.50 3.26
CA ILE A 130 8.60 -9.01 4.39
C ILE A 130 9.52 -9.69 5.43
N ALA A 131 10.40 -10.59 5.00
CA ALA A 131 11.33 -11.31 5.86
C ALA A 131 12.24 -10.35 6.66
N SER A 132 12.64 -9.24 6.05
CA SER A 132 13.52 -8.25 6.70
C SER A 132 12.90 -7.55 7.92
N PHE A 133 11.57 -7.56 8.04
CA PHE A 133 10.86 -7.09 9.24
C PHE A 133 10.54 -8.22 10.21
N ASN A 134 10.90 -9.45 9.87
CA ASN A 134 10.61 -10.66 10.63
C ASN A 134 11.86 -11.54 10.81
N PRO A 135 12.91 -11.07 11.49
CA PRO A 135 14.21 -11.74 11.58
C PRO A 135 14.16 -13.13 12.23
N ASN A 136 13.09 -13.44 12.95
CA ASN A 136 12.89 -14.74 13.59
C ASN A 136 12.21 -15.78 12.68
N GLY A 137 12.03 -15.49 11.40
CA GLY A 137 11.49 -16.39 10.39
C GLY A 137 9.96 -16.53 10.36
N GLN A 138 9.24 -16.02 11.38
CA GLN A 138 7.77 -16.01 11.37
C GLN A 138 7.24 -14.64 10.95
N ALA A 139 6.37 -14.59 9.95
CA ALA A 139 5.76 -13.35 9.49
C ALA A 139 4.71 -12.83 10.48
N LYS A 140 5.16 -12.15 11.54
CA LYS A 140 4.32 -11.52 12.57
C LYS A 140 4.06 -10.05 12.33
N ILE A 141 4.97 -9.38 11.63
CA ILE A 141 4.88 -7.96 11.28
C ILE A 141 4.73 -7.84 9.77
N TYR A 142 3.70 -7.12 9.35
CA TYR A 142 3.50 -6.77 7.96
C TYR A 142 3.86 -5.30 7.71
N PRO A 143 4.88 -5.02 6.89
CA PRO A 143 5.22 -3.66 6.50
C PRO A 143 4.23 -3.17 5.44
N GLY A 144 3.55 -2.07 5.71
CA GLY A 144 2.78 -1.35 4.70
C GLY A 144 3.67 -0.57 3.74
N SER A 145 3.05 0.04 2.74
CA SER A 145 3.72 0.86 1.72
C SER A 145 4.71 1.88 2.28
N PRO A 146 4.46 2.61 3.41
CA PRO A 146 5.41 3.56 3.95
C PRO A 146 6.77 2.95 4.32
N PHE A 147 6.74 1.76 4.92
CA PHE A 147 7.94 1.08 5.37
C PHE A 147 8.69 0.41 4.22
N LEU A 148 7.97 -0.14 3.25
CA LEU A 148 8.55 -0.66 2.02
C LEU A 148 9.22 0.46 1.21
N MET A 149 8.57 1.61 1.08
CA MET A 149 9.16 2.79 0.42
C MET A 149 10.39 3.29 1.15
N HIS A 150 10.30 3.47 2.48
CA HIS A 150 11.42 3.95 3.29
C HIS A 150 12.65 3.07 3.17
N LYS A 151 12.45 1.74 3.23
CA LYS A 151 13.55 0.75 3.17
C LYS A 151 14.33 0.81 1.86
N LEU A 152 13.68 1.14 0.76
CA LEU A 152 14.33 1.26 -0.54
C LEU A 152 14.95 2.64 -0.81
N MET A 153 14.69 3.64 0.04
CA MET A 153 15.24 4.99 -0.15
C MET A 153 16.76 5.02 -0.11
N ARG A 154 17.34 5.87 -0.94
CA ARG A 154 18.78 6.05 -1.07
C ARG A 154 19.19 7.38 -0.43
N HIS A 155 19.91 7.32 0.69
CA HIS A 155 20.39 8.52 1.37
C HIS A 155 21.34 9.34 0.50
N ALA A 156 22.25 8.68 -0.22
CA ALA A 156 23.22 9.33 -1.12
C ALA A 156 22.54 10.14 -2.23
N SER A 157 21.41 9.65 -2.77
CA SER A 157 20.61 10.33 -3.80
C SER A 157 19.68 11.41 -3.25
N ARG A 158 19.59 11.55 -1.91
CA ARG A 158 18.69 12.47 -1.21
C ARG A 158 17.21 12.25 -1.57
N ASP A 159 16.80 10.98 -1.64
CA ASP A 159 15.39 10.62 -1.81
C ASP A 159 14.56 11.18 -0.65
N ARG A 160 13.30 11.49 -0.91
CA ARG A 160 12.37 12.04 0.07
C ARG A 160 11.09 11.22 0.11
N LEU A 161 10.55 10.97 1.31
CA LEU A 161 9.28 10.30 1.50
C LEU A 161 8.29 11.26 2.16
N ARG A 162 7.09 11.34 1.60
CA ARG A 162 5.98 12.17 2.06
C ARG A 162 4.77 11.28 2.29
N LEU A 163 4.36 11.14 3.54
CA LEU A 163 3.32 10.24 3.99
C LEU A 163 2.13 11.05 4.50
N PHE A 164 0.94 10.74 3.99
CA PHE A 164 -0.29 11.39 4.37
C PHE A 164 -1.26 10.36 4.93
N GLU A 165 -1.83 10.65 6.10
CA GLU A 165 -2.83 9.82 6.73
C GLU A 165 -3.80 10.71 7.50
N LEU A 166 -5.07 10.66 7.10
CA LEU A 166 -6.10 11.53 7.69
C LEU A 166 -6.68 10.95 8.98
N HIS A 167 -6.74 9.61 9.09
CA HIS A 167 -7.28 8.93 10.25
C HIS A 167 -6.42 9.22 11.50
N PRO A 168 -7.01 9.76 12.59
CA PRO A 168 -6.23 10.28 13.73
C PRO A 168 -5.38 9.19 14.42
N THR A 169 -5.93 7.99 14.59
CA THR A 169 -5.23 6.89 15.27
C THR A 169 -4.10 6.36 14.40
N ASP A 170 -4.35 6.14 13.09
CA ASP A 170 -3.38 5.56 12.18
C ASP A 170 -2.25 6.56 11.89
N SER A 171 -2.56 7.84 11.73
CA SER A 171 -1.56 8.91 11.63
C SER A 171 -0.65 9.00 12.85
N LYS A 172 -1.21 8.85 14.07
CA LYS A 172 -0.43 8.82 15.31
C LYS A 172 0.51 7.60 15.34
N SER A 173 0.00 6.42 15.00
CA SER A 173 0.78 5.18 14.94
C SER A 173 1.88 5.29 13.89
N LEU A 174 1.57 5.77 12.68
CA LEU A 174 2.53 6.00 11.61
C LEU A 174 3.63 6.96 12.03
N THR A 175 3.27 8.08 12.66
CA THR A 175 4.24 9.07 13.14
C THR A 175 5.21 8.44 14.15
N SER A 176 4.69 7.67 15.11
CA SER A 176 5.51 6.99 16.11
C SER A 176 6.43 5.94 15.49
N ASN A 177 5.92 5.16 14.53
CA ASN A 177 6.67 4.12 13.84
C ASN A 177 7.78 4.71 12.95
N ILE A 178 7.50 5.77 12.19
CA ILE A 178 8.49 6.45 11.33
C ILE A 178 9.56 7.16 12.18
N ALA A 179 9.20 7.71 13.35
CA ALA A 179 10.17 8.34 14.24
C ALA A 179 11.28 7.36 14.72
N GLN A 180 10.94 6.07 14.87
CA GLN A 180 11.92 5.03 15.25
C GLN A 180 12.96 4.75 14.17
N LEU A 181 12.72 5.15 12.92
CA LEU A 181 13.67 4.95 11.82
C LEU A 181 14.77 6.01 11.78
N GLU A 182 14.74 6.99 12.68
CA GLU A 182 15.70 8.12 12.73
C GLU A 182 15.91 8.81 11.37
N ALA A 183 14.88 8.74 10.51
CA ALA A 183 14.93 9.20 9.13
C ALA A 183 15.03 10.74 8.99
N GLY A 184 14.98 11.47 10.08
CA GLY A 184 15.04 12.92 10.11
C GLY A 184 14.01 13.59 9.20
N ARG A 185 14.46 14.56 8.37
CA ARG A 185 13.58 15.27 7.43
C ARG A 185 13.41 14.58 6.08
N THR A 186 14.04 13.44 5.86
CA THR A 186 13.91 12.70 4.60
C THR A 186 12.55 12.03 4.48
N SER A 187 12.01 11.52 5.59
CA SER A 187 10.66 10.97 5.68
C SER A 187 9.80 11.83 6.60
N THR A 188 8.66 12.28 6.10
CA THR A 188 7.72 13.11 6.89
C THR A 188 6.33 12.53 6.85
N VAL A 189 5.64 12.60 7.98
CA VAL A 189 4.24 12.23 8.14
C VAL A 189 3.43 13.50 8.37
N SER A 190 2.33 13.65 7.65
CA SER A 190 1.38 14.75 7.82
C SER A 190 -0.03 14.21 7.98
N ARG A 191 -0.74 14.69 9.02
CA ARG A 191 -2.15 14.37 9.22
C ARG A 191 -3.00 15.35 8.41
N GLU A 192 -3.14 15.07 7.11
CA GLU A 192 -3.96 15.85 6.18
C GLU A 192 -4.49 14.97 5.04
N ASP A 193 -5.49 15.47 4.30
CA ASP A 193 -6.01 14.81 3.12
C ASP A 193 -4.91 14.69 2.06
N GLY A 194 -4.53 13.47 1.70
CA GLY A 194 -3.45 13.20 0.76
C GLY A 194 -3.72 13.73 -0.65
N PHE A 195 -4.99 13.82 -1.08
CA PHE A 195 -5.33 14.43 -2.38
C PHE A 195 -5.05 15.93 -2.38
N GLU A 196 -5.41 16.62 -1.29
CA GLU A 196 -5.14 18.06 -1.15
C GLU A 196 -3.64 18.35 -0.94
N ALA A 197 -2.94 17.47 -0.23
CA ALA A 197 -1.51 17.59 0.01
C ALA A 197 -0.68 17.57 -1.28
N LEU A 198 -1.11 16.81 -2.29
CA LEU A 198 -0.43 16.76 -3.58
C LEU A 198 -0.31 18.14 -4.23
N LYS A 199 -1.27 19.06 -4.00
CA LYS A 199 -1.25 20.43 -4.53
C LYS A 199 -0.04 21.24 -4.04
N LYS A 200 0.46 20.91 -2.85
CA LYS A 200 1.61 21.59 -2.21
C LYS A 200 2.95 20.97 -2.61
N ILE A 201 2.95 19.70 -3.08
CA ILE A 201 4.17 18.92 -3.28
C ILE A 201 4.51 18.73 -4.75
N LEU A 202 3.51 18.66 -5.63
CA LEU A 202 3.72 18.44 -7.06
C LEU A 202 3.57 19.72 -7.88
N PRO A 203 4.52 20.01 -8.80
CA PRO A 203 5.77 19.27 -9.07
C PRO A 203 6.73 19.31 -7.88
N PRO A 204 7.53 18.24 -7.63
CA PRO A 204 8.48 18.25 -6.53
C PRO A 204 9.58 19.29 -6.78
N PRO A 205 10.26 19.76 -5.73
CA PRO A 205 11.44 20.60 -5.88
C PRO A 205 12.50 19.83 -6.68
N PRO A 206 13.33 20.53 -7.46
CA PRO A 206 14.38 19.88 -8.24
C PRO A 206 15.38 19.19 -7.30
N SER A 207 15.93 18.06 -7.76
CA SER A 207 17.06 17.38 -7.12
C SER A 207 18.34 18.22 -7.29
N ALA A 208 19.44 17.77 -6.71
CA ALA A 208 20.76 18.41 -6.89
C ALA A 208 21.19 18.48 -8.37
N THR A 209 20.69 17.57 -9.21
CA THR A 209 20.93 17.55 -10.67
C THR A 209 19.92 18.37 -11.48
N GLY A 210 19.04 19.13 -10.82
CA GLY A 210 17.96 19.90 -11.47
C GLY A 210 16.74 19.03 -11.87
N SER A 211 16.82 17.72 -11.73
CA SER A 211 15.76 16.80 -12.11
C SER A 211 14.58 16.85 -11.13
N LYS A 212 13.36 16.87 -11.67
CA LYS A 212 12.12 16.74 -10.88
C LYS A 212 11.55 15.35 -11.09
N ARG A 213 11.60 14.51 -10.06
CA ARG A 213 11.12 13.13 -10.13
C ARG A 213 10.21 12.84 -8.95
N ALA A 214 9.06 12.25 -9.21
CA ALA A 214 8.18 11.76 -8.17
C ALA A 214 7.49 10.46 -8.57
N MET A 215 7.23 9.63 -7.56
CA MET A 215 6.31 8.50 -7.61
C MET A 215 5.22 8.73 -6.56
N VAL A 216 3.97 8.57 -6.96
CA VAL A 216 2.79 8.76 -6.10
C VAL A 216 2.01 7.46 -6.02
N LEU A 217 1.83 6.94 -4.82
CA LEU A 217 0.87 5.88 -4.53
C LEU A 217 -0.44 6.51 -4.06
N ILE A 218 -1.54 6.10 -4.69
CA ILE A 218 -2.90 6.54 -4.39
C ILE A 218 -3.72 5.30 -4.06
N ASP A 219 -4.06 5.13 -2.77
CA ASP A 219 -4.69 3.93 -2.23
C ASP A 219 -5.77 4.30 -1.19
N PRO A 220 -6.83 5.05 -1.58
CA PRO A 220 -7.91 5.36 -0.65
C PRO A 220 -8.72 4.10 -0.30
N SER A 221 -9.46 4.14 0.80
CA SER A 221 -10.30 3.00 1.24
C SER A 221 -11.48 2.70 0.32
N TYR A 222 -11.91 3.66 -0.51
CA TYR A 222 -13.09 3.56 -1.38
C TYR A 222 -14.41 3.22 -0.64
N GLU A 223 -14.45 3.42 0.68
CA GLU A 223 -15.70 3.34 1.43
C GLU A 223 -16.69 4.40 0.93
N ILE A 224 -16.18 5.58 0.64
CA ILE A 224 -16.95 6.73 0.15
C ILE A 224 -16.94 6.69 -1.38
N LYS A 225 -18.13 6.64 -1.98
CA LYS A 225 -18.27 6.61 -3.46
C LYS A 225 -17.58 7.78 -4.17
N SER A 226 -17.48 8.93 -3.50
CA SER A 226 -16.80 10.11 -4.07
C SER A 226 -15.31 9.91 -4.31
N ASP A 227 -14.65 8.93 -3.65
CA ASP A 227 -13.22 8.70 -3.79
C ASP A 227 -12.85 8.26 -5.21
N TYR A 228 -13.70 7.46 -5.86
CA TYR A 228 -13.50 7.10 -7.28
C TYR A 228 -13.42 8.34 -8.19
N GLY A 229 -14.33 9.30 -7.94
CA GLY A 229 -14.33 10.57 -8.65
C GLY A 229 -13.13 11.45 -8.33
N LYS A 230 -12.75 11.52 -7.06
CA LYS A 230 -11.57 12.29 -6.59
C LYS A 230 -10.28 11.75 -7.20
N VAL A 231 -10.06 10.44 -7.19
CA VAL A 231 -8.89 9.80 -7.81
C VAL A 231 -8.77 10.20 -9.29
N ALA A 232 -9.85 10.06 -10.05
CA ALA A 232 -9.84 10.44 -11.47
C ALA A 232 -9.55 11.93 -11.67
N SER A 233 -10.11 12.81 -10.83
CA SER A 233 -9.90 14.26 -10.90
C SER A 233 -8.46 14.64 -10.55
N VAL A 234 -7.88 14.02 -9.53
CA VAL A 234 -6.49 14.18 -9.13
C VAL A 234 -5.54 13.77 -10.24
N ILE A 235 -5.75 12.60 -10.84
CA ILE A 235 -4.94 12.15 -11.97
C ILE A 235 -5.07 13.12 -13.16
N GLN A 236 -6.27 13.58 -13.49
CA GLN A 236 -6.48 14.57 -14.56
C GLN A 236 -5.72 15.88 -14.29
N GLU A 237 -5.73 16.38 -13.06
CA GLU A 237 -5.01 17.58 -12.68
C GLU A 237 -3.49 17.38 -12.81
N TYR A 238 -2.97 16.27 -12.26
CA TYR A 238 -1.52 16.08 -12.23
C TYR A 238 -0.92 15.63 -13.55
N LEU A 239 -1.67 15.02 -14.43
CA LEU A 239 -1.22 14.81 -15.82
C LEU A 239 -1.01 16.13 -16.57
N LYS A 240 -1.71 17.20 -16.16
CA LYS A 240 -1.46 18.56 -16.70
C LYS A 240 -0.30 19.26 -16.00
N ARG A 241 -0.22 19.18 -14.67
CA ARG A 241 0.77 19.93 -13.86
C ARG A 241 2.13 19.26 -13.78
N PHE A 242 2.17 17.94 -13.73
CA PHE A 242 3.38 17.14 -13.60
C PHE A 242 3.27 15.84 -14.38
N SER A 243 3.21 15.93 -15.69
CA SER A 243 2.95 14.83 -16.62
C SER A 243 4.05 13.75 -16.68
N THR A 244 5.22 14.00 -16.05
CA THR A 244 6.35 13.06 -15.98
C THR A 244 6.41 12.26 -14.70
N GLY A 245 5.49 12.51 -13.75
CA GLY A 245 5.35 11.71 -12.53
C GLY A 245 4.90 10.29 -12.82
N THR A 246 5.36 9.33 -12.01
CA THR A 246 4.82 7.97 -12.02
C THR A 246 3.70 7.87 -10.98
N TYR A 247 2.49 7.51 -11.44
CA TYR A 247 1.31 7.44 -10.59
C TYR A 247 0.84 5.99 -10.49
N LEU A 248 0.79 5.45 -9.28
CA LEU A 248 0.27 4.12 -8.97
C LEU A 248 -1.08 4.30 -8.27
N VAL A 249 -2.14 3.77 -8.85
CA VAL A 249 -3.49 3.81 -8.30
C VAL A 249 -3.94 2.39 -8.00
N TRP A 250 -4.09 2.07 -6.73
CA TRP A 250 -4.80 0.86 -6.34
C TRP A 250 -6.30 1.09 -6.41
N TYR A 251 -7.07 0.05 -6.76
CA TYR A 251 -8.52 0.11 -6.75
C TYR A 251 -9.15 -1.28 -6.51
N PRO A 252 -10.30 -1.36 -5.79
CA PRO A 252 -11.03 -2.60 -5.61
C PRO A 252 -11.84 -2.94 -6.86
N ILE A 253 -11.97 -4.23 -7.15
CA ILE A 253 -12.88 -4.74 -8.19
C ILE A 253 -14.07 -5.35 -7.47
N ILE A 254 -15.14 -4.58 -7.32
CA ILE A 254 -16.37 -4.92 -6.61
C ILE A 254 -17.58 -4.60 -7.48
N PRO A 255 -18.78 -5.14 -7.22
CA PRO A 255 -19.98 -4.92 -8.00
C PRO A 255 -20.56 -3.51 -7.75
N ARG A 256 -19.78 -2.48 -8.06
CA ARG A 256 -20.17 -1.07 -8.05
C ARG A 256 -19.82 -0.42 -9.38
N PRO A 257 -20.72 0.35 -10.01
CA PRO A 257 -20.42 1.02 -11.27
C PRO A 257 -19.17 1.89 -11.20
N GLU A 258 -19.00 2.65 -10.12
CA GLU A 258 -17.86 3.55 -9.90
C GLU A 258 -16.52 2.79 -9.91
N ALA A 259 -16.49 1.59 -9.33
CA ALA A 259 -15.30 0.73 -9.30
C ALA A 259 -14.93 0.21 -10.69
N HIS A 260 -15.93 -0.14 -11.51
CA HIS A 260 -15.75 -0.59 -12.89
C HIS A 260 -15.38 0.55 -13.84
N ASP A 261 -15.81 1.77 -13.55
CA ASP A 261 -15.56 2.93 -14.42
C ASP A 261 -14.20 3.59 -14.15
N LEU A 262 -13.66 3.49 -12.93
CA LEU A 262 -12.39 4.11 -12.59
C LEU A 262 -11.23 3.70 -13.52
N PRO A 263 -10.91 2.41 -13.73
CA PRO A 263 -9.80 2.04 -14.61
C PRO A 263 -10.02 2.48 -16.06
N LYS A 264 -11.25 2.52 -16.55
CA LYS A 264 -11.59 3.04 -17.90
C LYS A 264 -11.29 4.54 -17.98
N ARG A 265 -11.68 5.31 -16.96
CA ARG A 265 -11.41 6.75 -16.89
C ARG A 265 -9.91 7.03 -16.81
N LEU A 266 -9.16 6.29 -16.00
CA LEU A 266 -7.70 6.42 -15.90
C LEU A 266 -7.02 6.13 -17.25
N ARG A 267 -7.46 5.09 -17.96
CA ARG A 267 -7.00 4.77 -19.33
C ARG A 267 -7.27 5.92 -20.29
N THR A 268 -8.48 6.47 -20.27
CA THR A 268 -8.86 7.60 -21.12
C THR A 268 -7.99 8.82 -20.84
N LEU A 269 -7.77 9.17 -19.57
CA LEU A 269 -6.93 10.30 -19.16
C LEU A 269 -5.46 10.12 -19.58
N ALA A 270 -4.91 8.92 -19.40
CA ALA A 270 -3.55 8.60 -19.82
C ALA A 270 -3.41 8.73 -21.34
N ASN A 271 -4.34 8.15 -22.12
CA ASN A 271 -4.33 8.24 -23.58
C ASN A 271 -4.48 9.68 -24.08
N GLN A 272 -5.39 10.48 -23.52
CA GLN A 272 -5.57 11.89 -23.86
C GLN A 272 -4.30 12.71 -23.55
N SER A 273 -3.57 12.33 -22.52
CA SER A 273 -2.30 12.98 -22.14
C SER A 273 -1.09 12.36 -22.84
N GLN A 274 -1.29 11.41 -23.75
CA GLN A 274 -0.24 10.66 -24.47
C GLN A 274 0.79 10.05 -23.49
N LYS A 275 0.31 9.49 -22.39
CA LYS A 275 1.14 8.81 -21.38
C LYS A 275 0.94 7.31 -21.43
N PRO A 276 2.04 6.54 -21.37
CA PRO A 276 1.95 5.09 -21.26
C PRO A 276 1.24 4.72 -19.94
N TRP A 277 0.54 3.61 -19.97
CA TRP A 277 -0.13 3.05 -18.80
C TRP A 277 -0.01 1.54 -18.75
N LEU A 278 -0.14 1.00 -17.55
CA LEU A 278 -0.26 -0.42 -17.27
C LEU A 278 -1.40 -0.62 -16.28
N ASN A 279 -2.20 -1.65 -16.49
CA ASN A 279 -3.24 -2.09 -15.57
C ASN A 279 -3.06 -3.57 -15.26
N ALA A 280 -2.78 -3.89 -14.00
CA ALA A 280 -2.66 -5.25 -13.52
C ALA A 280 -3.84 -5.57 -12.59
N THR A 281 -4.48 -6.70 -12.78
CA THR A 281 -5.60 -7.15 -11.95
C THR A 281 -5.35 -8.56 -11.42
N LEU A 282 -5.82 -8.80 -10.19
CA LEU A 282 -5.75 -10.10 -9.52
C LEU A 282 -7.09 -10.36 -8.84
N ALA A 283 -7.63 -11.57 -9.04
CA ALA A 283 -8.82 -12.06 -8.39
C ALA A 283 -8.52 -13.41 -7.72
N ILE A 284 -8.97 -13.61 -6.48
CA ILE A 284 -8.78 -14.90 -5.79
C ILE A 284 -10.00 -15.83 -5.92
N GLY A 285 -11.13 -15.30 -6.38
CA GLY A 285 -12.38 -16.01 -6.42
C GLY A 285 -13.10 -16.08 -5.07
N ARG A 286 -14.30 -16.62 -5.05
CA ARG A 286 -15.09 -16.85 -3.83
C ARG A 286 -15.05 -18.33 -3.46
N GLY A 287 -14.85 -18.60 -2.18
CA GLY A 287 -15.03 -19.94 -1.62
C GLY A 287 -16.49 -20.24 -1.26
N PRO A 288 -16.85 -21.52 -1.02
CA PRO A 288 -18.14 -21.86 -0.47
C PRO A 288 -18.36 -21.15 0.87
N GLY A 289 -19.47 -20.41 1.00
CA GLY A 289 -19.81 -19.67 2.22
C GLY A 289 -19.24 -18.25 2.32
N ASP A 290 -18.51 -17.76 1.31
CA ASP A 290 -18.04 -16.37 1.26
C ASP A 290 -19.20 -15.41 0.92
N GLU A 291 -19.83 -14.84 1.94
CA GLU A 291 -20.93 -13.86 1.77
C GLU A 291 -20.45 -12.42 1.56
N GLY A 292 -19.14 -12.13 1.63
CA GLY A 292 -18.61 -10.76 1.56
C GLY A 292 -17.11 -10.71 1.33
N GLY A 293 -16.54 -9.52 1.51
CA GLY A 293 -15.11 -9.28 1.40
C GLY A 293 -14.62 -8.94 -0.01
N LEU A 294 -13.40 -8.45 -0.07
CA LEU A 294 -12.70 -8.12 -1.30
C LEU A 294 -12.08 -9.38 -1.89
N VAL A 295 -12.45 -9.71 -3.12
CA VAL A 295 -11.93 -10.90 -3.83
C VAL A 295 -11.13 -10.56 -5.09
N ALA A 296 -11.10 -9.30 -5.48
CA ALA A 296 -10.36 -8.85 -6.64
C ALA A 296 -9.98 -7.37 -6.51
N SER A 297 -8.79 -7.04 -7.02
CA SER A 297 -8.30 -5.66 -7.05
C SER A 297 -7.41 -5.40 -8.27
N GLY A 298 -7.09 -4.14 -8.52
CA GLY A 298 -6.21 -3.73 -9.60
C GLY A 298 -5.19 -2.69 -9.16
N MET A 299 -4.09 -2.65 -9.91
CA MET A 299 -3.08 -1.60 -9.88
C MET A 299 -3.00 -0.95 -11.25
N PHE A 300 -3.39 0.33 -11.32
CA PHE A 300 -3.25 1.14 -12.52
C PHE A 300 -2.02 2.03 -12.39
N VAL A 301 -1.07 1.90 -13.30
CA VAL A 301 0.19 2.67 -13.28
C VAL A 301 0.25 3.57 -14.51
N ILE A 302 0.43 4.86 -14.30
CA ILE A 302 0.69 5.84 -15.36
C ILE A 302 2.17 6.18 -15.37
N ASN A 303 2.78 6.27 -16.54
CA ASN A 303 4.21 6.31 -16.77
C ASN A 303 4.93 5.12 -16.11
N PRO A 304 4.49 3.86 -16.37
CA PRO A 304 5.17 2.69 -15.83
C PRO A 304 6.61 2.61 -16.36
N PRO A 305 7.55 2.07 -15.57
CA PRO A 305 8.82 1.60 -16.11
C PRO A 305 8.61 0.65 -17.28
N PHE A 306 9.46 0.70 -18.29
CA PHE A 306 9.32 -0.17 -19.46
C PHE A 306 9.47 -1.67 -19.12
N THR A 307 10.16 -2.00 -18.02
CA THR A 307 10.33 -3.36 -17.52
C THR A 307 9.10 -3.89 -16.76
N LEU A 308 8.22 -2.99 -16.27
CA LEU A 308 7.17 -3.33 -15.30
C LEU A 308 6.17 -4.35 -15.85
N LYS A 309 5.81 -4.24 -17.13
CA LYS A 309 4.84 -5.16 -17.76
C LYS A 309 5.28 -6.62 -17.65
N ASP A 310 6.51 -6.90 -18.03
CA ASP A 310 7.04 -8.27 -18.03
C ASP A 310 7.30 -8.77 -16.61
N GLN A 311 7.77 -7.89 -15.73
CA GLN A 311 7.96 -8.20 -14.31
C GLN A 311 6.65 -8.57 -13.63
N ILE A 312 5.59 -7.78 -13.80
CA ILE A 312 4.28 -8.05 -13.20
C ILE A 312 3.61 -9.27 -13.82
N ARG A 313 3.77 -9.50 -15.14
CA ARG A 313 3.27 -10.71 -15.78
C ARG A 313 3.91 -11.96 -15.17
N LYS A 314 5.24 -11.99 -15.05
CA LYS A 314 5.97 -13.11 -14.43
C LYS A 314 5.56 -13.32 -12.97
N ALA A 315 5.38 -12.22 -12.21
CA ALA A 315 4.93 -12.31 -10.85
C ALA A 315 3.51 -12.90 -10.75
N LEU A 316 2.58 -12.43 -11.58
CA LEU A 316 1.19 -12.89 -11.53
C LEU A 316 1.00 -14.30 -12.13
N ASP A 317 1.88 -14.78 -13.00
CA ASP A 317 1.92 -16.18 -13.43
C ASP A 317 2.11 -17.14 -12.24
N MET A 318 2.82 -16.72 -11.19
CA MET A 318 3.00 -17.46 -9.94
C MET A 318 1.92 -17.09 -8.90
N VAL A 319 1.76 -15.80 -8.63
CA VAL A 319 0.88 -15.31 -7.57
C VAL A 319 -0.59 -15.66 -7.83
N GLY A 320 -1.03 -15.53 -9.08
CA GLY A 320 -2.42 -15.83 -9.45
C GLY A 320 -2.84 -17.24 -9.03
N PRO A 321 -2.21 -18.30 -9.53
CA PRO A 321 -2.52 -19.68 -9.12
C PRO A 321 -2.34 -19.91 -7.61
N ALA A 322 -1.28 -19.34 -7.00
CA ALA A 322 -1.01 -19.52 -5.57
C ALA A 322 -2.13 -18.98 -4.68
N LEU A 323 -2.76 -17.87 -5.06
CA LEU A 323 -3.81 -17.23 -4.27
C LEU A 323 -5.23 -17.62 -4.70
N ALA A 324 -5.40 -18.33 -5.82
CA ALA A 324 -6.71 -18.70 -6.33
C ALA A 324 -7.46 -19.64 -5.37
N ARG A 325 -8.76 -19.39 -5.20
CA ARG A 325 -9.72 -20.27 -4.49
C ARG A 325 -10.50 -21.16 -5.47
N GLY A 326 -10.15 -21.17 -6.74
CA GLY A 326 -10.79 -21.94 -7.81
C GLY A 326 -9.86 -22.15 -8.99
N SER A 327 -10.38 -22.78 -10.05
CA SER A 327 -9.64 -23.06 -11.29
C SER A 327 -9.83 -21.92 -12.31
N GLY A 328 -8.83 -21.76 -13.20
CA GLY A 328 -8.86 -20.81 -14.31
C GLY A 328 -7.94 -19.60 -14.10
N LYS A 329 -7.80 -18.81 -15.17
CA LYS A 329 -6.96 -17.62 -15.13
C LYS A 329 -7.67 -16.51 -14.35
N ASN A 330 -7.03 -16.07 -13.29
CA ASN A 330 -7.58 -15.13 -12.33
C ASN A 330 -6.83 -13.80 -12.26
N TRP A 331 -5.98 -13.51 -13.25
CA TRP A 331 -5.23 -12.27 -13.34
C TRP A 331 -5.11 -11.77 -14.79
N ALA A 332 -4.87 -10.48 -14.96
CA ALA A 332 -4.60 -9.87 -16.25
C ALA A 332 -3.59 -8.73 -16.12
N VAL A 333 -2.81 -8.52 -17.21
CA VAL A 333 -1.93 -7.35 -17.37
C VAL A 333 -2.17 -6.75 -18.74
N GLU A 334 -2.69 -5.52 -18.74
CA GLU A 334 -2.94 -4.71 -19.93
C GLU A 334 -2.00 -3.51 -19.94
N SER A 335 -1.63 -3.02 -21.11
CA SER A 335 -0.81 -1.80 -21.25
C SER A 335 -1.11 -1.09 -22.57
N SER A 336 -0.76 0.17 -22.67
CA SER A 336 -0.68 0.90 -23.94
C SER A 336 0.45 0.39 -24.81
#